data_6841e2a95bad4e33462fbdf5214b7912
#
_entry.id   6841e2a95bad4e33462fbdf5214b7912
#
_cell.length_a   1.000
_cell.length_b   1.000
_cell.length_c   1.000
_cell.angle_alpha   90.00
_cell.angle_beta   90.00
_cell.angle_gamma   90.00
#
_symmetry.space_group_name_H-M   'P 1'
#
loop_
_entity.id
_entity.type
_entity.pdbx_description
1 polymer ?
#
loop_
_entity_poly.entity_id
_entity_poly.type
_entity_poly.pdbx_seq_one_letter_code
_entity_poly.pdbx_strand_id
1 'polypeptide(L)'
;KENDFEKVWKNRETHLDKVPGFQNFNLIKGKTTDEYTLYASHSIWNSEEDFINWTKSEEFRLAHRNAGNNKHLYLGHPEFEGFTKIL
;
A
#
# COMPACT_ATOMS: atom_id res chain seq x y z
N LYS A 1 17.69 -2.76 6.38
CA LYS A 1 16.75 -2.22 5.39
C LYS A 1 15.29 -2.13 5.86
N GLU A 2 14.94 -2.94 6.87
CA GLU A 2 13.58 -2.90 7.41
C GLU A 2 13.22 -1.51 7.95
N ASN A 3 14.13 -0.89 8.70
CA ASN A 3 13.89 0.44 9.24
C ASN A 3 13.74 1.47 8.13
N ASP A 4 14.54 1.36 7.08
CA ASP A 4 14.47 2.28 5.94
C ASP A 4 13.14 2.12 5.21
N PHE A 5 12.70 0.88 5.02
CA PHE A 5 11.43 0.59 4.36
C PHE A 5 10.25 1.16 5.15
N GLU A 6 10.23 0.90 6.45
CA GLU A 6 9.15 1.40 7.32
C GLU A 6 9.12 2.91 7.38
N LYS A 7 10.30 3.55 7.37
CA LYS A 7 10.40 5.00 7.36
C LYS A 7 9.83 5.61 6.08
N VAL A 8 10.08 4.97 4.94
CA VAL A 8 9.53 5.42 3.65
C VAL A 8 8.01 5.43 3.70
N TRP A 9 7.41 4.34 4.19
CA TRP A 9 5.95 4.25 4.29
C TRP A 9 5.37 5.21 5.31
N LYS A 10 6.05 5.38 6.43
CA LYS A 10 5.59 6.28 7.50
C LYS A 10 5.52 7.72 7.01
N ASN A 11 6.44 8.12 6.14
CA ASN A 11 6.52 9.48 5.62
C ASN A 11 5.76 9.68 4.31
N ARG A 12 5.16 8.62 3.76
CA ARG A 12 4.43 8.71 2.49
C ARG A 12 3.10 9.42 2.67
N GLU A 13 2.84 10.39 1.80
CA GLU A 13 1.54 11.04 1.75
C GLU A 13 0.63 10.23 0.82
N THR A 14 -0.39 9.61 1.38
CA THR A 14 -1.29 8.74 0.61
C THR A 14 -2.51 9.45 0.07
N HIS A 15 -2.91 10.55 0.73
CA HIS A 15 -4.11 11.30 0.37
C HIS A 15 -5.40 10.48 0.45
N LEU A 16 -5.35 9.34 1.13
CA LEU A 16 -6.48 8.40 1.17
C LEU A 16 -7.71 8.92 1.90
N ASP A 17 -7.53 9.75 2.93
CA ASP A 17 -8.66 10.28 3.71
C ASP A 17 -9.62 11.14 2.88
N LYS A 18 -9.20 11.57 1.69
CA LYS A 18 -10.03 12.37 0.80
C LYS A 18 -10.74 11.54 -0.25
N VAL A 19 -10.51 10.24 -0.28
CA VAL A 19 -11.00 9.37 -1.35
C VAL A 19 -12.35 8.76 -0.96
N PRO A 20 -13.38 8.90 -1.81
CA PRO A 20 -14.69 8.30 -1.51
C PRO A 20 -14.61 6.80 -1.33
N GLY A 21 -15.28 6.30 -0.31
CA GLY A 21 -15.34 4.87 -0.03
C GLY A 21 -14.18 4.30 0.75
N PHE A 22 -13.13 5.08 0.99
CA PHE A 22 -11.99 4.64 1.78
C PHE A 22 -12.39 4.49 3.26
N GLN A 23 -12.00 3.38 3.89
CA GLN A 23 -12.25 3.14 5.30
C GLN A 23 -10.99 3.12 6.15
N ASN A 24 -9.97 2.35 5.74
CA ASN A 24 -8.80 2.15 6.57
C ASN A 24 -7.61 1.72 5.74
N PHE A 25 -6.41 2.05 6.24
CA PHE A 25 -5.15 1.67 5.62
C PHE A 25 -4.13 1.31 6.68
N ASN A 26 -3.41 0.21 6.47
CA ASN A 26 -2.35 -0.23 7.35
C ASN A 26 -1.19 -0.81 6.55
N LEU A 27 0.04 -0.59 7.02
CA LEU A 27 1.18 -1.36 6.58
C LEU A 27 1.35 -2.48 7.60
N ILE A 28 1.32 -3.72 7.15
CA ILE A 28 1.44 -4.88 8.03
C ILE A 28 2.71 -5.64 7.72
N LYS A 29 3.30 -6.21 8.77
CA LYS A 29 4.57 -6.92 8.69
C LYS A 29 4.34 -8.40 8.94
N GLY A 30 4.82 -9.22 8.02
CA GLY A 30 4.73 -10.67 8.13
C GLY A 30 6.04 -11.28 8.64
N LYS A 31 6.33 -12.50 8.19
CA LYS A 31 7.52 -13.22 8.66
C LYS A 31 8.81 -12.67 8.06
N THR A 32 9.88 -12.83 8.80
CA THR A 32 11.24 -12.52 8.34
C THR A 32 11.97 -13.83 8.07
N THR A 33 12.65 -13.89 6.93
CA THR A 33 13.53 -15.01 6.58
C THR A 33 14.95 -14.48 6.40
N ASP A 34 15.90 -15.37 6.10
CA ASP A 34 17.28 -14.97 5.82
C ASP A 34 17.37 -14.08 4.58
N GLU A 35 16.40 -14.17 3.69
CA GLU A 35 16.43 -13.48 2.40
C GLU A 35 15.57 -12.22 2.37
N TYR A 36 14.47 -12.19 3.14
CA TYR A 36 13.53 -11.06 3.07
C TYR A 36 12.69 -10.93 4.33
N THR A 37 12.03 -9.78 4.45
CA THR A 37 10.95 -9.56 5.40
C THR A 37 9.69 -9.29 4.58
N LEU A 38 8.60 -9.98 4.92
CA LEU A 38 7.33 -9.82 4.21
C LEU A 38 6.56 -8.64 4.77
N TYR A 39 6.15 -7.74 3.88
CA TYR A 39 5.27 -6.61 4.21
C TYR A 39 4.09 -6.59 3.26
N ALA A 40 2.97 -6.07 3.74
CA ALA A 40 1.83 -5.81 2.88
C ALA A 40 1.21 -4.47 3.23
N SER A 41 0.77 -3.75 2.22
CA SER A 41 -0.08 -2.59 2.43
C SER A 41 -1.52 -3.07 2.30
N HIS A 42 -2.34 -2.76 3.30
CA HIS A 42 -3.71 -3.26 3.40
C HIS A 42 -4.67 -2.10 3.50
N SER A 43 -5.65 -2.07 2.61
CA SER A 43 -6.67 -1.02 2.64
C SER A 43 -8.06 -1.64 2.61
N ILE A 44 -8.99 -0.97 3.28
CA ILE A 44 -10.39 -1.41 3.35
C ILE A 44 -11.27 -0.34 2.69
N TRP A 45 -12.20 -0.77 1.86
CA TRP A 45 -13.05 0.08 1.05
C TRP A 45 -14.52 -0.31 1.22
N ASN A 46 -15.43 0.63 0.99
CA ASN A 46 -16.86 0.34 1.04
C ASN A 46 -17.29 -0.63 -0.05
N SER A 47 -16.62 -0.58 -1.21
CA SER A 47 -16.91 -1.48 -2.33
C SER A 47 -15.67 -1.64 -3.20
N GLU A 48 -15.66 -2.70 -4.03
CA GLU A 48 -14.61 -2.90 -5.01
C GLU A 48 -14.55 -1.76 -6.01
N GLU A 49 -15.71 -1.24 -6.40
CA GLU A 49 -15.80 -0.11 -7.34
C GLU A 49 -15.07 1.12 -6.79
N ASP A 50 -15.22 1.41 -5.50
CA ASP A 50 -14.54 2.54 -4.88
C ASP A 50 -13.02 2.37 -4.94
N PHE A 51 -12.53 1.16 -4.70
CA PHE A 51 -11.10 0.86 -4.82
C PHE A 51 -10.62 1.08 -6.26
N ILE A 52 -11.36 0.55 -7.23
CA ILE A 52 -10.98 0.69 -8.65
C ILE A 52 -10.96 2.16 -9.06
N ASN A 53 -11.94 2.94 -8.63
CA ASN A 53 -12.00 4.37 -8.91
C ASN A 53 -10.80 5.09 -8.33
N TRP A 54 -10.36 4.70 -7.12
CA TRP A 54 -9.18 5.29 -6.51
C TRP A 54 -7.93 5.03 -7.35
N THR A 55 -7.75 3.81 -7.89
CA THR A 55 -6.57 3.47 -8.69
C THR A 55 -6.45 4.34 -9.95
N LYS A 56 -7.53 4.98 -10.37
CA LYS A 56 -7.56 5.87 -11.53
C LYS A 56 -7.52 7.35 -11.15
N SER A 57 -7.42 7.65 -9.86
CA SER A 57 -7.54 9.00 -9.34
C SER A 57 -6.21 9.74 -9.30
N GLU A 58 -6.29 11.07 -9.16
CA GLU A 58 -5.14 11.93 -8.94
C GLU A 58 -4.45 11.60 -7.61
N GLU A 59 -5.22 11.28 -6.58
CA GLU A 59 -4.69 10.92 -5.26
C GLU A 59 -3.80 9.68 -5.35
N PHE A 60 -4.21 8.69 -6.14
CA PHE A 60 -3.40 7.49 -6.38
C PHE A 60 -2.09 7.85 -7.08
N ARG A 61 -2.18 8.67 -8.13
CA ARG A 61 -1.00 9.11 -8.87
C ARG A 61 -0.03 9.86 -7.97
N LEU A 62 -0.54 10.77 -7.15
CA LEU A 62 0.30 11.55 -6.24
C LEU A 62 0.97 10.68 -5.18
N ALA A 63 0.23 9.70 -4.64
CA ALA A 63 0.78 8.80 -3.63
C ALA A 63 1.90 7.91 -4.19
N HIS A 64 1.90 7.63 -5.49
CA HIS A 64 2.85 6.71 -6.12
C HIS A 64 3.92 7.39 -6.99
N ARG A 65 3.91 8.72 -7.08
CA ARG A 65 4.81 9.45 -7.99
C ARG A 65 6.30 9.20 -7.73
N ASN A 66 6.66 8.85 -6.50
CA ASN A 66 8.05 8.60 -6.13
C ASN A 66 8.33 7.12 -5.84
N ALA A 67 7.41 6.22 -6.20
CA ALA A 67 7.55 4.80 -5.89
C ALA A 67 8.83 4.19 -6.46
N GLY A 68 9.24 4.60 -7.65
CA GLY A 68 10.46 4.09 -8.29
C GLY A 68 11.75 4.46 -7.58
N ASN A 69 11.74 5.48 -6.73
CA ASN A 69 12.95 5.95 -6.04
C ASN A 69 13.41 4.98 -4.94
N ASN A 70 12.58 4.04 -4.56
CA ASN A 70 12.87 3.11 -3.46
C ASN A 70 12.97 1.67 -3.91
N LYS A 71 13.25 1.42 -5.19
CA LYS A 71 13.34 0.04 -5.73
C LYS A 71 14.36 -0.82 -5.00
N HIS A 72 15.44 -0.22 -4.52
CA HIS A 72 16.50 -0.95 -3.82
C HIS A 72 16.03 -1.60 -2.52
N LEU A 73 14.87 -1.20 -1.99
CA LEU A 73 14.31 -1.78 -0.78
C LEU A 73 13.43 -3.00 -1.05
N TYR A 74 13.14 -3.28 -2.33
CA TYR A 74 12.23 -4.34 -2.74
C TYR A 74 12.98 -5.46 -3.45
N LEU A 75 12.57 -6.70 -3.21
CA LEU A 75 13.10 -7.86 -3.92
C LEU A 75 12.38 -8.12 -5.23
N GLY A 76 11.30 -7.44 -5.49
CA GLY A 76 10.53 -7.62 -6.72
C GLY A 76 9.35 -6.69 -6.74
N HIS A 77 8.46 -6.90 -7.70
CA HIS A 77 7.24 -6.11 -7.79
C HIS A 77 6.22 -6.54 -6.75
N PRO A 78 5.46 -5.60 -6.19
CA PRO A 78 4.36 -5.97 -5.30
C PRO A 78 3.34 -6.84 -6.03
N GLU A 79 2.77 -7.80 -5.31
CA GLU A 79 1.69 -8.62 -5.81
C GLU A 79 0.38 -8.14 -5.21
N PHE A 80 -0.65 -8.02 -6.04
CA PHE A 80 -1.96 -7.56 -5.61
C PHE A 80 -2.90 -8.74 -5.35
N GLU A 81 -3.61 -8.69 -4.22
CA GLU A 81 -4.68 -9.63 -3.92
C GLU A 81 -5.87 -8.87 -3.36
N GLY A 82 -7.06 -9.18 -3.88
CA GLY A 82 -8.28 -8.60 -3.39
C GLY A 82 -9.08 -9.60 -2.58
N PHE A 83 -9.73 -9.12 -1.51
CA PHE A 83 -10.53 -9.96 -0.62
C PHE A 83 -11.88 -9.30 -0.37
N THR A 84 -12.90 -10.12 -0.19
CA THR A 84 -14.22 -9.65 0.21
C THR A 84 -14.43 -10.01 1.68
N LYS A 85 -14.84 -9.02 2.47
CA LYS A 85 -15.11 -9.24 3.88
C LYS A 85 -16.45 -9.97 4.03
N ILE A 86 -16.43 -11.11 4.74
CA ILE A 86 -17.64 -11.92 4.95
C ILE A 86 -18.09 -11.96 6.40
N LEU A 87 -17.30 -11.43 7.32
CA LEU A 87 -17.64 -11.37 8.74
C LEU A 87 -17.38 -9.99 9.30
#